data_7e035fe6c90630bc2b1f5e22d2090a2c
#
_entry.id   7e035fe6c90630bc2b1f5e22d2090a2c
#
_cell.length_a   1.000
_cell.length_b   1.000
_cell.length_c   1.000
_cell.angle_alpha   90.00
_cell.angle_beta   90.00
_cell.angle_gamma   90.00
#
_symmetry.space_group_name_H-M   'P 1'
#
loop_
_entity.id
_entity.type
_entity.pdbx_description
1 polymer ?
#
loop_
_entity_poly.entity_id
_entity_poly.type
_entity_poly.pdbx_seq_one_letter_code
_entity_poly.pdbx_strand_id
1 'polypeptide(L)'
;MVFRLKKGDLINILAPSSFIDEDENFQKGIEILKSWGVEINENNSLSKKFGYFAGDDSTRFEELEKAKNSKLIIFAKGGWGSARLLEKEPSWQHGLMLGFSDTCSLLLSKYSQGFIGSIHGPMVTGLFKEPEWSLERLRNLLLRDMLRT
;
A
#
# COMPACT_ATOMS: atom_id res chain seq x y z
N MET A 1 18.45 -9.43 2.29
CA MET A 1 17.79 -9.04 1.02
C MET A 1 17.30 -7.61 1.18
N VAL A 2 17.70 -6.72 0.29
CA VAL A 2 17.28 -5.31 0.35
C VAL A 2 16.33 -5.04 -0.79
N PHE A 3 15.11 -4.64 -0.45
CA PHE A 3 14.12 -4.22 -1.44
C PHE A 3 14.26 -2.72 -1.68
N ARG A 4 14.46 -2.33 -2.91
CA ARG A 4 14.58 -0.93 -3.32
C ARG A 4 13.84 -0.68 -4.59
N LEU A 5 13.22 0.48 -4.62
CA LEU A 5 12.65 1.02 -5.85
C LEU A 5 13.70 1.83 -6.59
N LYS A 6 13.58 1.83 -7.91
CA LYS A 6 14.30 2.70 -8.82
C LYS A 6 13.30 3.60 -9.54
N LYS A 7 13.77 4.72 -10.09
CA LYS A 7 12.94 5.53 -11.00
C LYS A 7 12.39 4.65 -12.12
N GLY A 8 11.10 4.82 -12.40
CA GLY A 8 10.38 4.05 -13.40
C GLY A 8 9.85 2.70 -12.92
N ASP A 9 10.15 2.27 -11.68
CA ASP A 9 9.54 1.07 -11.14
C ASP A 9 8.03 1.27 -10.95
N LEU A 10 7.27 0.24 -11.32
CA LEU A 10 5.82 0.20 -11.13
C LEU A 10 5.49 -0.20 -9.70
N ILE A 11 4.69 0.62 -9.04
CA ILE A 11 4.13 0.32 -7.72
C ILE A 11 2.63 0.06 -7.84
N ASN A 12 2.09 -0.76 -6.96
CA ASN A 12 0.66 -1.06 -6.90
C ASN A 12 0.00 -0.35 -5.73
N ILE A 13 -1.15 0.26 -5.99
CA ILE A 13 -2.01 0.83 -4.96
C ILE A 13 -3.23 -0.07 -4.83
N LEU A 14 -3.49 -0.52 -3.61
CA LEU A 14 -4.62 -1.40 -3.28
C LEU A 14 -5.52 -0.74 -2.24
N ALA A 15 -6.81 -1.01 -2.32
CA ALA A 15 -7.81 -0.61 -1.34
C ALA A 15 -8.41 -1.86 -0.67
N PRO A 16 -7.75 -2.42 0.37
CA PRO A 16 -8.20 -3.67 1.00
C PRO A 16 -9.30 -3.45 2.04
N SER A 17 -9.64 -2.23 2.35
CA SER A 17 -10.53 -1.82 3.42
C SER A 17 -11.72 -1.02 2.88
N SER A 18 -11.90 0.23 3.32
CA SER A 18 -12.99 1.09 2.88
C SER A 18 -12.83 1.60 1.45
N PHE A 19 -13.95 1.96 0.82
CA PHE A 19 -13.91 2.67 -0.45
C PHE A 19 -13.25 4.06 -0.29
N ILE A 20 -12.72 4.60 -1.39
CA ILE A 20 -12.09 5.91 -1.39
C ILE A 20 -13.19 6.97 -1.61
N ASP A 21 -13.55 7.68 -0.55
CA ASP A 21 -14.54 8.76 -0.54
C ASP A 21 -13.91 10.16 -0.64
N GLU A 22 -12.61 10.24 -0.42
CA GLU A 22 -11.84 11.49 -0.45
C GLU A 22 -10.93 11.53 -1.69
N ASP A 23 -11.54 11.66 -2.87
CA ASP A 23 -10.83 11.59 -4.14
C ASP A 23 -9.71 12.65 -4.26
N GLU A 24 -9.95 13.88 -3.78
CA GLU A 24 -8.94 14.94 -3.77
C GLU A 24 -7.71 14.56 -2.94
N ASN A 25 -7.89 13.98 -1.76
CA ASN A 25 -6.80 13.54 -0.90
C ASN A 25 -6.01 12.40 -1.54
N PHE A 26 -6.71 11.49 -2.19
CA PHE A 26 -6.10 10.42 -2.96
C PHE A 26 -5.25 10.96 -4.11
N GLN A 27 -5.78 11.90 -4.90
CA GLN A 27 -5.05 12.52 -6.01
C GLN A 27 -3.80 13.26 -5.53
N LYS A 28 -3.88 14.00 -4.43
CA LYS A 28 -2.69 14.63 -3.81
C LYS A 28 -1.62 13.62 -3.43
N GLY A 29 -2.01 12.47 -2.88
CA GLY A 29 -1.10 11.38 -2.57
C GLY A 29 -0.45 10.78 -3.82
N ILE A 30 -1.22 10.59 -4.89
CA ILE A 30 -0.72 10.13 -6.19
C ILE A 30 0.33 11.10 -6.76
N GLU A 31 0.07 12.40 -6.70
CA GLU A 31 1.01 13.43 -7.17
C GLU A 31 2.34 13.39 -6.41
N ILE A 32 2.29 13.19 -5.09
CA ILE A 32 3.49 13.04 -4.27
C ILE A 32 4.30 11.81 -4.72
N LEU A 33 3.66 10.66 -4.89
CA LEU A 33 4.33 9.45 -5.33
C LEU A 33 4.93 9.61 -6.73
N LYS A 34 4.20 10.19 -7.68
CA LYS A 34 4.71 10.47 -9.03
C LYS A 34 5.91 11.43 -9.01
N SER A 35 5.93 12.39 -8.08
CA SER A 35 7.07 13.31 -7.91
C SER A 35 8.37 12.58 -7.51
N TRP A 36 8.26 11.38 -6.95
CA TRP A 36 9.41 10.54 -6.62
C TRP A 36 9.95 9.76 -7.81
N GLY A 37 9.29 9.80 -8.96
CA GLY A 37 9.72 9.18 -10.19
C GLY A 37 9.33 7.70 -10.33
N VAL A 38 8.38 7.21 -9.56
CA VAL A 38 7.79 5.88 -9.72
C VAL A 38 6.58 5.91 -10.64
N GLU A 39 6.27 4.78 -11.27
CA GLU A 39 5.04 4.58 -12.02
C GLU A 39 3.99 3.93 -11.15
N ILE A 40 2.73 4.30 -11.32
CA ILE A 40 1.65 3.85 -10.46
C ILE A 40 0.67 3.00 -11.27
N ASN A 41 0.43 1.80 -10.77
CA ASN A 41 -0.66 0.94 -11.21
C ASN A 41 -1.85 1.12 -10.26
N GLU A 42 -2.87 1.80 -10.73
CA GLU A 42 -4.14 1.94 -10.02
C GLU A 42 -5.03 0.74 -10.37
N ASN A 43 -5.36 -0.05 -9.35
CA ASN A 43 -6.16 -1.25 -9.55
C ASN A 43 -7.66 -0.93 -9.60
N ASN A 44 -8.44 -1.79 -10.22
CA ASN A 44 -9.86 -1.61 -10.41
C ASN A 44 -10.65 -1.49 -9.10
N SER A 45 -10.17 -2.06 -8.01
CA SER A 45 -10.81 -1.95 -6.69
C SER A 45 -10.85 -0.51 -6.16
N LEU A 46 -9.97 0.38 -6.64
CA LEU A 46 -9.94 1.77 -6.19
C LEU A 46 -11.20 2.56 -6.55
N SER A 47 -11.87 2.18 -7.62
CA SER A 47 -13.12 2.81 -8.06
C SER A 47 -14.38 2.05 -7.67
N LYS A 48 -14.23 0.89 -7.00
CA LYS A 48 -15.36 0.05 -6.63
C LYS A 48 -15.89 0.39 -5.24
N LYS A 49 -17.19 0.21 -5.08
CA LYS A 49 -17.87 0.37 -3.81
C LYS A 49 -18.83 -0.80 -3.60
N PHE A 50 -18.69 -1.46 -2.46
CA PHE A 50 -19.60 -2.50 -1.99
C PHE A 50 -19.96 -2.21 -0.53
N GLY A 51 -21.07 -1.51 -0.32
CA GLY A 51 -21.38 -0.97 1.00
C GLY A 51 -20.27 -0.03 1.49
N TYR A 52 -19.63 -0.38 2.58
CA TYR A 52 -18.50 0.35 3.15
C TYR A 52 -17.17 0.07 2.44
N PHE A 53 -17.04 -1.07 1.76
CA PHE A 53 -15.78 -1.58 1.25
C PHE A 53 -15.47 -1.10 -0.17
N ALA A 54 -14.20 -1.14 -0.51
CA ALA A 54 -13.70 -0.92 -1.88
C ALA A 54 -13.86 -2.19 -2.74
N GLY A 55 -15.09 -2.62 -2.94
CA GLY A 55 -15.42 -3.88 -3.57
C GLY A 55 -15.69 -4.99 -2.54
N ASP A 56 -16.26 -6.12 -3.00
CA ASP A 56 -16.50 -7.27 -2.15
C ASP A 56 -15.19 -7.95 -1.71
N ASP A 57 -15.29 -8.93 -0.81
CA ASP A 57 -14.11 -9.63 -0.28
C ASP A 57 -13.32 -10.32 -1.39
N SER A 58 -13.99 -10.92 -2.37
CA SER A 58 -13.35 -11.61 -3.50
C SER A 58 -12.58 -10.63 -4.37
N THR A 59 -13.18 -9.50 -4.72
CA THR A 59 -12.52 -8.46 -5.53
C THR A 59 -11.25 -7.94 -4.85
N ARG A 60 -11.35 -7.58 -3.56
CA ARG A 60 -10.21 -7.05 -2.81
C ARG A 60 -9.10 -8.09 -2.63
N PHE A 61 -9.48 -9.34 -2.41
CA PHE A 61 -8.53 -10.45 -2.31
C PHE A 61 -7.83 -10.71 -3.64
N GLU A 62 -8.57 -10.76 -4.75
CA GLU A 62 -7.98 -10.95 -6.09
C GLU A 62 -6.99 -9.84 -6.45
N GLU A 63 -7.28 -8.59 -6.12
CA GLU A 63 -6.35 -7.48 -6.34
C GLU A 63 -5.06 -7.65 -5.51
N LEU A 64 -5.18 -8.10 -4.27
CA LEU A 64 -4.01 -8.41 -3.43
C LEU A 64 -3.17 -9.54 -4.05
N GLU A 65 -3.80 -10.62 -4.49
CA GLU A 65 -3.11 -11.75 -5.12
C GLU A 65 -2.42 -11.37 -6.44
N LYS A 66 -3.07 -10.55 -7.28
CA LYS A 66 -2.46 -10.03 -8.51
C LYS A 66 -1.22 -9.18 -8.25
N ALA A 67 -1.22 -8.43 -7.16
CA ALA A 67 -0.13 -7.54 -6.79
C ALA A 67 0.98 -8.20 -5.95
N LYS A 68 0.85 -9.46 -5.59
CA LYS A 68 1.76 -10.13 -4.62
C LYS A 68 3.25 -10.09 -4.97
N ASN A 69 3.58 -10.04 -6.26
CA ASN A 69 4.97 -9.97 -6.73
C ASN A 69 5.46 -8.52 -6.97
N SER A 70 4.69 -7.53 -6.58
CA SER A 70 5.08 -6.12 -6.73
C SER A 70 6.29 -5.80 -5.85
N LYS A 71 7.16 -4.93 -6.33
CA LYS A 71 8.25 -4.39 -5.52
C LYS A 71 7.73 -3.58 -4.34
N LEU A 72 6.62 -2.87 -4.54
CA LEU A 72 5.94 -2.13 -3.50
C LEU A 72 4.42 -2.16 -3.71
N ILE A 73 3.72 -2.48 -2.65
CA ILE A 73 2.29 -2.26 -2.49
C ILE A 73 2.11 -1.13 -1.49
N ILE A 74 1.37 -0.09 -1.86
CA ILE A 74 0.91 0.94 -0.93
C ILE A 74 -0.59 0.83 -0.80
N PHE A 75 -1.09 0.77 0.42
CA PHE A 75 -2.53 0.79 0.62
C PHE A 75 -3.08 2.21 0.47
N ALA A 76 -4.25 2.32 -0.16
CA ALA A 76 -4.87 3.59 -0.46
C ALA A 76 -5.40 4.27 0.82
N LYS A 77 -6.12 3.51 1.63
CA LYS A 77 -6.84 3.97 2.82
C LYS A 77 -7.09 2.80 3.77
N GLY A 78 -7.25 3.10 5.04
CA GLY A 78 -7.69 2.17 6.06
C GLY A 78 -9.21 2.12 6.21
N GLY A 79 -9.67 2.12 7.43
CA GLY A 79 -11.05 1.93 7.81
C GLY A 79 -11.22 0.60 8.51
N TRP A 80 -11.89 -0.35 7.89
CA TRP A 80 -11.94 -1.74 8.36
C TRP A 80 -12.25 -2.69 7.20
N GLY A 81 -12.02 -3.99 7.43
CA GLY A 81 -12.36 -5.04 6.47
C GLY A 81 -11.18 -5.78 5.87
N SER A 82 -9.94 -5.28 6.04
CA SER A 82 -8.76 -5.98 5.51
C SER A 82 -8.55 -7.36 6.14
N ALA A 83 -8.87 -7.52 7.42
CA ALA A 83 -8.78 -8.81 8.11
C ALA A 83 -9.67 -9.90 7.50
N ARG A 84 -10.76 -9.53 6.84
CA ARG A 84 -11.64 -10.47 6.12
C ARG A 84 -10.91 -11.19 4.99
N LEU A 85 -9.90 -10.54 4.41
CA LEU A 85 -9.08 -11.12 3.35
C LEU A 85 -8.19 -12.27 3.87
N LEU A 86 -7.87 -12.27 5.16
CA LEU A 86 -7.05 -13.31 5.78
C LEU A 86 -7.78 -14.66 5.84
N GLU A 87 -9.11 -14.67 5.84
CA GLU A 87 -9.91 -15.91 5.77
C GLU A 87 -9.71 -16.66 4.45
N LYS A 88 -9.25 -15.96 3.41
CA LYS A 88 -8.95 -16.52 2.09
C LYS A 88 -7.49 -16.93 1.92
N GLU A 89 -6.70 -16.84 2.98
CA GLU A 89 -5.29 -17.26 3.03
C GLU A 89 -4.43 -16.65 1.93
N PRO A 90 -4.08 -15.34 2.00
CA PRO A 90 -3.26 -14.68 0.99
C PRO A 90 -1.92 -15.37 0.77
N SER A 91 -1.48 -15.44 -0.49
CA SER A 91 -0.16 -15.98 -0.86
C SER A 91 0.91 -14.89 -0.71
N TRP A 92 1.47 -14.77 0.49
CA TRP A 92 2.49 -13.75 0.76
C TRP A 92 3.77 -13.98 -0.04
N GLN A 93 4.44 -12.89 -0.39
CA GLN A 93 5.75 -12.87 -1.02
C GLN A 93 6.64 -11.85 -0.30
N HIS A 94 7.96 -12.00 -0.41
CA HIS A 94 8.88 -10.95 -0.02
C HIS A 94 8.67 -9.73 -0.91
N GLY A 95 8.71 -8.54 -0.33
CA GLY A 95 8.50 -7.28 -1.04
C GLY A 95 7.93 -6.22 -0.10
N LEU A 96 8.08 -4.96 -0.47
CA LEU A 96 7.62 -3.84 0.36
C LEU A 96 6.10 -3.75 0.36
N MET A 97 5.53 -3.57 1.54
CA MET A 97 4.09 -3.37 1.75
C MET A 97 3.90 -2.28 2.80
N LEU A 98 3.32 -1.17 2.40
CA LEU A 98 3.18 0.04 3.21
C LEU A 98 1.74 0.30 3.58
N GLY A 99 1.49 0.45 4.87
CA GLY A 99 0.18 0.82 5.41
C GLY A 99 0.19 1.00 6.92
N PHE A 100 -0.95 1.30 7.47
CA PHE A 100 -1.19 1.36 8.92
C PHE A 100 -2.68 1.22 9.22
N SER A 101 -3.11 1.41 10.48
CA SER A 101 -4.50 1.29 10.89
C SER A 101 -5.07 -0.11 10.56
N ASP A 102 -6.22 -0.21 9.93
CA ASP A 102 -6.85 -1.48 9.59
C ASP A 102 -5.94 -2.41 8.75
N THR A 103 -5.14 -1.85 7.85
CA THR A 103 -4.25 -2.64 7.00
C THR A 103 -3.09 -3.31 7.76
N CYS A 104 -2.89 -2.97 9.03
CA CYS A 104 -1.92 -3.66 9.89
C CYS A 104 -2.19 -5.15 10.00
N SER A 105 -3.44 -5.59 9.87
CA SER A 105 -3.77 -7.01 9.85
C SER A 105 -3.04 -7.75 8.72
N LEU A 106 -2.95 -7.15 7.55
CA LEU A 106 -2.23 -7.71 6.39
C LEU A 106 -0.71 -7.65 6.60
N LEU A 107 -0.19 -6.53 7.10
CA LEU A 107 1.24 -6.37 7.40
C LEU A 107 1.72 -7.40 8.42
N LEU A 108 0.95 -7.61 9.48
CA LEU A 108 1.27 -8.56 10.55
C LEU A 108 1.13 -10.01 10.08
N SER A 109 0.10 -10.33 9.29
CA SER A 109 -0.06 -11.66 8.72
C SER A 109 1.13 -12.03 7.83
N LYS A 110 1.53 -11.12 6.93
CA LYS A 110 2.72 -11.29 6.10
C LYS A 110 3.98 -11.53 6.94
N TYR A 111 4.21 -10.68 7.93
CA TYR A 111 5.37 -10.78 8.82
C TYR A 111 5.37 -12.08 9.65
N SER A 112 4.23 -12.46 10.21
CA SER A 112 4.11 -13.67 11.05
C SER A 112 4.40 -14.96 10.29
N GLN A 113 4.21 -14.96 8.98
CA GLN A 113 4.53 -16.09 8.11
C GLN A 113 5.98 -16.05 7.57
N GLY A 114 6.81 -15.17 8.07
CA GLY A 114 8.24 -15.08 7.73
C GLY A 114 8.55 -14.28 6.47
N PHE A 115 7.59 -13.58 5.88
CA PHE A 115 7.82 -12.73 4.71
C PHE A 115 8.20 -11.31 5.13
N ILE A 116 9.31 -10.81 4.60
CA ILE A 116 9.84 -9.48 4.93
C ILE A 116 9.30 -8.39 4.02
N GLY A 117 9.37 -7.14 4.49
CA GLY A 117 9.03 -5.94 3.75
C GLY A 117 7.81 -5.18 4.26
N SER A 118 7.21 -5.59 5.38
CA SER A 118 6.12 -4.84 6.01
C SER A 118 6.62 -3.51 6.59
N ILE A 119 5.98 -2.41 6.21
CA ILE A 119 6.30 -1.05 6.65
C ILE A 119 5.04 -0.43 7.26
N HIS A 120 5.14 -0.01 8.51
CA HIS A 120 4.09 0.78 9.14
C HIS A 120 4.33 2.27 8.82
N GLY A 121 3.44 2.87 8.05
CA GLY A 121 3.58 4.26 7.61
C GLY A 121 2.36 4.76 6.86
N PRO A 122 2.40 6.03 6.40
CA PRO A 122 1.24 6.70 5.81
C PRO A 122 0.77 6.01 4.52
N MET A 123 -0.53 5.97 4.35
CA MET A 123 -1.19 5.50 3.13
C MET A 123 -1.47 6.65 2.16
N VAL A 124 -1.88 6.34 0.93
CA VAL A 124 -1.98 7.32 -0.15
C VAL A 124 -2.84 8.52 0.23
N THR A 125 -4.01 8.33 0.80
CA THR A 125 -4.92 9.42 1.19
C THR A 125 -4.41 10.31 2.32
N GLY A 126 -3.36 9.88 3.02
CA GLY A 126 -2.75 10.61 4.13
C GLY A 126 -1.41 11.28 3.81
N LEU A 127 -0.78 10.95 2.68
CA LEU A 127 0.58 11.44 2.36
C LEU A 127 0.67 12.97 2.37
N PHE A 128 -0.32 13.67 1.85
CA PHE A 128 -0.29 15.13 1.78
C PHE A 128 -0.36 15.82 3.16
N LYS A 129 -0.76 15.11 4.19
CA LYS A 129 -0.81 15.61 5.58
C LYS A 129 0.52 15.45 6.31
N GLU A 130 1.42 14.65 5.76
CA GLU A 130 2.72 14.41 6.36
C GLU A 130 3.63 15.63 6.24
N PRO A 131 4.39 15.98 7.29
CA PRO A 131 5.39 17.02 7.18
C PRO A 131 6.52 16.59 6.23
N GLU A 132 7.21 17.56 5.66
CA GLU A 132 8.25 17.33 4.65
C GLU A 132 9.31 16.34 5.11
N TRP A 133 9.77 16.43 6.34
CA TRP A 133 10.78 15.51 6.89
C TRP A 133 10.30 14.05 6.91
N SER A 134 9.00 13.83 7.16
CA SER A 134 8.39 12.49 7.16
C SER A 134 8.32 11.91 5.75
N LEU A 135 7.90 12.72 4.78
CA LEU A 135 7.87 12.34 3.36
C LEU A 135 9.28 12.04 2.85
N GLU A 136 10.27 12.86 3.19
CA GLU A 136 11.65 12.63 2.80
C GLU A 136 12.20 11.33 3.39
N ARG A 137 11.91 11.06 4.66
CA ARG A 137 12.32 9.82 5.32
C ARG A 137 11.69 8.60 4.65
N LEU A 138 10.39 8.65 4.36
CA LEU A 138 9.71 7.58 3.65
C LEU A 138 10.29 7.37 2.24
N ARG A 139 10.47 8.45 1.49
CA ARG A 139 11.09 8.40 0.17
C ARG A 139 12.47 7.76 0.21
N ASN A 140 13.30 8.15 1.18
CA ASN A 140 14.65 7.60 1.34
C ASN A 140 14.60 6.11 1.70
N LEU A 141 13.68 5.68 2.54
CA LEU A 141 13.48 4.28 2.87
C LEU A 141 13.13 3.45 1.63
N LEU A 142 12.26 3.96 0.76
CA LEU A 142 11.78 3.23 -0.41
C LEU A 142 12.75 3.25 -1.58
N LEU A 143 13.46 4.37 -1.80
CA LEU A 143 14.23 4.64 -3.03
C LEU A 143 15.75 4.70 -2.84
N ARG A 144 16.25 4.88 -1.62
CA ARG A 144 17.68 5.06 -1.36
C ARG A 144 18.22 4.09 -0.30
N ASP A 145 19.54 3.95 -0.32
CA ASP A 145 20.33 3.14 0.62
C ASP A 145 20.47 3.78 2.00
N MET A 146 19.52 4.52 2.46
CA MET A 146 19.70 5.37 3.60
C MET A 146 18.81 4.99 4.79
N LEU A 147 19.29 4.04 5.57
CA LEU A 147 19.31 4.17 7.02
C LEU A 147 20.75 3.90 7.51
N ARG A 148 21.71 4.69 7.02
CA ARG A 148 22.94 4.90 7.78
C ARG A 148 22.73 6.16 8.60
N THR A 149 22.34 5.96 9.82
CA THR A 149 22.55 6.93 10.90
C THR A 149 24.01 6.97 11.22
#